data_1b9e8ba65dab29b2f7c3cbc1d6690910
#
_entry.id   1b9e8ba65dab29b2f7c3cbc1d6690910
#
_cell.length_a   1.000
_cell.length_b   1.000
_cell.length_c   1.000
_cell.angle_alpha   90.00
_cell.angle_beta   90.00
_cell.angle_gamma   90.00
#
_symmetry.space_group_name_H-M   'P 1'
#
loop_
_entity.id
_entity.type
_entity.pdbx_description
1 polymer ?
#
loop_
_entity_poly.entity_id
_entity_poly.type
_entity_poly.pdbx_seq_one_letter_code
_entity_poly.pdbx_strand_id
1 'polypeptide(L)'
;MIYGNLSLLTSAIENIIRNALKYTKDRIFLTIDLHKNEQDDNCLQIRVDDNGLGLPPEEFDKIFKPFYRVDETRTRATGGTGLGLTIVYNVVNEHHGKVWAESSNLGGLAVTIQLPLWKQD
;
A
#
# COMPACT_ATOMS: atom_id res chain seq x y z
N MET A 1 -10.72 4.81 -16.66
CA MET A 1 -11.69 4.72 -15.55
C MET A 1 -11.49 3.43 -14.77
N ILE A 2 -11.56 3.49 -13.46
CA ILE A 2 -11.50 2.31 -12.61
C ILE A 2 -12.92 1.90 -12.26
N TYR A 3 -13.24 0.64 -12.51
CA TYR A 3 -14.53 0.09 -12.15
C TYR A 3 -14.40 -0.60 -10.79
N GLY A 4 -15.15 -0.11 -9.81
CA GLY A 4 -15.10 -0.69 -8.48
C GLY A 4 -15.89 0.11 -7.48
N ASN A 5 -15.71 -0.23 -6.21
CA ASN A 5 -16.40 0.42 -5.10
C ASN A 5 -15.57 1.60 -4.59
N LEU A 6 -16.07 2.79 -4.81
CA LEU A 6 -15.35 4.01 -4.43
C LEU A 6 -15.05 4.08 -2.94
N SER A 7 -16.00 3.68 -2.08
CA SER A 7 -15.78 3.70 -0.63
C SER A 7 -14.66 2.75 -0.21
N LEU A 8 -14.63 1.54 -0.79
CA LEU A 8 -13.59 0.56 -0.47
C LEU A 8 -12.23 1.02 -0.98
N LEU A 9 -12.17 1.56 -2.19
CA LEU A 9 -10.91 2.07 -2.75
C LEU A 9 -10.38 3.25 -1.96
N THR A 10 -11.25 4.16 -1.54
CA THR A 10 -10.88 5.29 -0.69
C THR A 10 -10.31 4.79 0.64
N SER A 11 -10.96 3.79 1.24
CA SER A 11 -10.50 3.21 2.50
C SER A 11 -9.12 2.58 2.35
N ALA A 12 -8.87 1.87 1.24
CA ALA A 12 -7.57 1.26 0.99
C ALA A 12 -6.48 2.32 0.89
N ILE A 13 -6.72 3.39 0.14
CA ILE A 13 -5.74 4.47 -0.03
C ILE A 13 -5.48 5.15 1.31
N GLU A 14 -6.52 5.45 2.07
CA GLU A 14 -6.38 6.05 3.40
C GLU A 14 -5.57 5.17 4.34
N ASN A 15 -5.77 3.85 4.30
CA ASN A 15 -5.03 2.93 5.15
C ASN A 15 -3.54 2.91 4.81
N ILE A 16 -3.19 3.00 3.52
CA ILE A 16 -1.78 3.07 3.11
C ILE A 16 -1.15 4.37 3.63
N ILE A 17 -1.83 5.49 3.44
CA ILE A 17 -1.32 6.79 3.88
C ILE A 17 -1.17 6.80 5.40
N ARG A 18 -2.16 6.30 6.12
CA ARG A 18 -2.12 6.24 7.58
C ARG A 18 -0.98 5.37 8.08
N ASN A 19 -0.74 4.24 7.40
CA ASN A 19 0.38 3.38 7.73
C ASN A 19 1.72 4.10 7.53
N ALA A 20 1.88 4.79 6.41
CA ALA A 20 3.09 5.55 6.14
C ALA A 20 3.30 6.65 7.19
N LEU A 21 2.23 7.35 7.58
CA LEU A 21 2.30 8.41 8.59
C LEU A 21 2.70 7.87 9.97
N LYS A 22 2.34 6.62 10.30
CA LYS A 22 2.72 6.02 11.58
C LYS A 22 4.21 5.75 11.68
N TYR A 23 4.84 5.37 10.58
CA TYR A 23 6.21 4.86 10.59
C TYR A 23 7.22 5.83 9.98
N THR A 24 6.76 6.89 9.35
CA THR A 24 7.65 7.86 8.74
C THR A 24 8.37 8.69 9.80
N LYS A 25 9.57 9.14 9.46
CA LYS A 25 10.31 10.06 10.33
C LYS A 25 9.72 11.46 10.25
N ASP A 26 9.64 12.05 9.05
CA ASP A 26 9.11 13.40 8.87
C ASP A 26 8.51 13.66 7.49
N ARG A 27 8.51 12.67 6.60
CA ARG A 27 8.16 12.92 5.19
C ARG A 27 7.56 11.69 4.53
N ILE A 28 6.48 11.89 3.77
CA ILE A 28 5.96 10.87 2.88
C ILE A 28 5.84 11.47 1.47
N PHE A 29 5.95 10.61 0.46
CA PHE A 29 5.76 10.96 -0.93
C PHE A 29 4.65 10.11 -1.52
N LEU A 30 3.67 10.76 -2.11
CA LEU A 30 2.58 10.09 -2.82
C LEU A 30 2.79 10.28 -4.33
N THR A 31 2.88 9.18 -5.06
CA THR A 31 3.04 9.20 -6.50
C THR A 31 1.85 8.50 -7.14
N ILE A 32 1.23 9.11 -8.14
CA ILE A 32 0.13 8.53 -8.88
C ILE A 32 0.49 8.57 -10.36
N ASP A 33 0.55 7.38 -10.98
CA ASP A 33 0.97 7.23 -12.37
C ASP A 33 0.07 6.26 -13.12
N LEU A 34 0.10 6.37 -14.44
CA LEU A 34 -0.49 5.36 -15.31
C LEU A 34 0.63 4.47 -15.81
N HIS A 35 0.40 3.16 -15.71
CA HIS A 35 1.37 2.14 -16.10
C HIS A 35 0.71 1.09 -16.94
N LYS A 36 1.52 0.34 -17.67
CA LYS A 36 1.06 -0.88 -18.32
C LYS A 36 1.54 -2.07 -17.51
N ASN A 37 0.64 -3.04 -17.30
CA ASN A 37 1.00 -4.28 -16.61
C ASN A 37 1.69 -5.26 -17.57
N GLU A 38 1.97 -6.46 -17.09
CA GLU A 38 2.64 -7.49 -17.88
C GLU A 38 1.85 -7.91 -19.13
N GLN A 39 0.54 -7.73 -19.10
CA GLN A 39 -0.35 -8.02 -20.21
C GLN A 39 -0.56 -6.82 -21.13
N ASP A 40 0.23 -5.77 -20.98
CA ASP A 40 0.13 -4.53 -21.73
C ASP A 40 -1.20 -3.78 -21.55
N ASP A 41 -1.90 -4.05 -20.45
CA ASP A 41 -3.13 -3.35 -20.07
C ASP A 41 -2.81 -2.12 -19.24
N ASN A 42 -3.57 -1.06 -19.43
CA ASN A 42 -3.40 0.17 -18.66
C ASN A 42 -3.84 -0.03 -17.21
N CYS A 43 -3.01 0.46 -16.30
CA CYS A 43 -3.27 0.39 -14.87
C CYS A 43 -3.00 1.74 -14.23
N LEU A 44 -3.74 2.04 -13.15
CA LEU A 44 -3.41 3.14 -12.26
C LEU A 44 -2.48 2.62 -11.18
N GLN A 45 -1.37 3.29 -10.95
CA GLN A 45 -0.43 2.93 -9.91
C GLN A 45 -0.34 4.04 -8.89
N ILE A 46 -0.55 3.69 -7.62
CA ILE A 46 -0.45 4.60 -6.48
C ILE A 46 0.64 4.09 -5.58
N ARG A 47 1.65 4.92 -5.34
CA ARG A 47 2.81 4.54 -4.52
C ARG A 47 2.96 5.55 -3.39
N VAL A 48 3.13 5.04 -2.18
CA VAL A 48 3.38 5.86 -0.99
C VAL A 48 4.74 5.48 -0.41
N ASP A 49 5.67 6.41 -0.44
CA ASP A 49 7.01 6.25 0.10
C ASP A 49 7.11 6.97 1.44
N ASP A 50 7.79 6.36 2.40
CA ASP A 50 8.10 7.03 3.66
C ASP A 50 9.62 7.05 3.90
N ASN A 51 10.08 7.86 4.84
CA ASN A 51 11.48 7.93 5.22
C ASN A 51 11.72 7.41 6.65
N GLY A 52 10.92 6.43 7.06
CA GLY A 52 11.09 5.77 8.35
C GLY A 52 12.22 4.76 8.35
N LEU A 53 12.10 3.76 9.23
CA LEU A 53 13.14 2.74 9.38
C LEU A 53 13.14 1.69 8.26
N GLY A 54 12.03 1.58 7.50
CA GLY A 54 11.90 0.53 6.50
C GLY A 54 11.75 -0.83 7.12
N LEU A 55 11.88 -1.86 6.29
CA LEU A 55 11.77 -3.27 6.69
C LEU A 55 12.82 -4.09 5.97
N PRO A 56 13.25 -5.22 6.57
CA PRO A 56 14.02 -6.21 5.83
C PRO A 56 13.19 -6.77 4.68
N PRO A 57 13.80 -7.08 3.53
CA PRO A 57 13.04 -7.59 2.37
C PRO A 57 12.20 -8.84 2.66
N GLU A 58 12.63 -9.69 3.57
CA GLU A 58 11.90 -10.91 3.94
C GLU A 58 10.57 -10.62 4.64
N GLU A 59 10.38 -9.38 5.09
CA GLU A 59 9.13 -8.98 5.74
C GLU A 59 8.11 -8.36 4.78
N PHE A 60 8.50 -8.03 3.55
CA PHE A 60 7.63 -7.27 2.64
C PHE A 60 6.28 -7.92 2.38
N ASP A 61 6.23 -9.25 2.22
CA ASP A 61 4.97 -9.94 1.98
C ASP A 61 4.15 -10.13 3.25
N LYS A 62 4.81 -10.15 4.38
CA LYS A 62 4.16 -10.47 5.66
C LYS A 62 3.33 -9.33 6.21
N ILE A 63 3.66 -8.09 5.85
CA ILE A 63 2.98 -6.92 6.41
C ILE A 63 1.51 -6.84 6.02
N PHE A 64 1.08 -7.59 5.01
CA PHE A 64 -0.32 -7.63 4.59
C PHE A 64 -1.13 -8.70 5.31
N LYS A 65 -0.51 -9.51 6.16
CA LYS A 65 -1.18 -10.54 6.94
C LYS A 65 -1.89 -9.92 8.14
N PRO A 66 -3.05 -10.48 8.55
CA PRO A 66 -3.76 -9.96 9.72
C PRO A 66 -2.89 -9.99 10.97
N PHE A 67 -2.93 -8.91 11.72
CA PHE A 67 -2.24 -8.76 13.02
C PHE A 67 -0.72 -8.86 12.95
N TYR A 68 -0.14 -8.82 11.76
CA TYR A 68 1.30 -8.82 11.61
C TYR A 68 1.90 -7.55 12.20
N ARG A 69 2.97 -7.70 12.97
CA ARG A 69 3.70 -6.60 13.59
C ARG A 69 5.18 -6.83 13.45
N VAL A 70 5.90 -5.83 12.98
CA VAL A 70 7.36 -5.88 12.88
C VAL A 70 7.98 -5.79 14.27
N ASP A 71 7.43 -4.91 15.10
CA ASP A 71 7.89 -4.63 16.45
C ASP A 71 6.67 -4.34 17.32
N GLU A 72 6.40 -5.19 18.29
CA GLU A 72 5.25 -5.05 19.18
C GLU A 72 5.23 -3.73 19.93
N THR A 73 6.37 -3.37 20.50
CA THR A 73 6.50 -2.13 21.26
C THR A 73 6.22 -0.92 20.36
N ARG A 74 6.78 -0.93 19.17
CA ARG A 74 6.59 0.13 18.20
C ARG A 74 5.12 0.24 17.78
N THR A 75 4.47 -0.89 17.53
CA THR A 75 3.07 -0.93 17.15
C THR A 75 2.17 -0.39 18.24
N ARG A 76 2.47 -0.72 19.50
CA ARG A 76 1.73 -0.18 20.65
C ARG A 76 1.88 1.33 20.73
N ALA A 77 3.09 1.82 20.53
CA ALA A 77 3.36 3.25 20.58
C ALA A 77 2.58 4.03 19.52
N THR A 78 2.35 3.42 18.37
CA THR A 78 1.60 4.04 17.27
C THR A 78 0.11 3.77 17.32
N GLY A 79 -0.33 2.88 18.21
CA GLY A 79 -1.74 2.53 18.33
C GLY A 79 -2.30 1.70 17.19
N GLY A 80 -1.45 1.02 16.41
CA GLY A 80 -1.89 0.22 15.28
C GLY A 80 -2.61 -1.05 15.69
N THR A 81 -3.64 -1.44 14.92
CA THR A 81 -4.39 -2.67 15.14
C THR A 81 -3.81 -3.88 14.41
N GLY A 82 -2.94 -3.65 13.43
CA GLY A 82 -2.41 -4.72 12.58
C GLY A 82 -3.33 -5.14 11.47
N LEU A 83 -4.41 -4.41 11.21
CA LEU A 83 -5.39 -4.75 10.17
C LEU A 83 -5.40 -3.83 8.97
N GLY A 84 -4.76 -2.64 9.08
CA GLY A 84 -4.82 -1.63 8.02
C GLY A 84 -4.36 -2.13 6.66
N LEU A 85 -3.20 -2.77 6.58
CA LEU A 85 -2.67 -3.27 5.31
C LEU A 85 -3.39 -4.54 4.84
N THR A 86 -3.95 -5.32 5.76
CA THR A 86 -4.81 -6.46 5.39
C THR A 86 -6.04 -5.98 4.64
N ILE A 87 -6.65 -4.89 5.10
CA ILE A 87 -7.79 -4.27 4.40
C ILE A 87 -7.38 -3.87 3.00
N VAL A 88 -6.22 -3.21 2.86
CA VAL A 88 -5.70 -2.81 1.55
C VAL A 88 -5.55 -4.01 0.62
N TYR A 89 -4.92 -5.08 1.12
CA TYR A 89 -4.70 -6.29 0.35
C TYR A 89 -6.02 -6.88 -0.16
N ASN A 90 -7.01 -7.00 0.72
CA ASN A 90 -8.31 -7.57 0.36
C ASN A 90 -9.05 -6.71 -0.65
N VAL A 91 -9.10 -5.40 -0.45
CA VAL A 91 -9.79 -4.49 -1.36
C VAL A 91 -9.14 -4.52 -2.75
N VAL A 92 -7.81 -4.45 -2.80
CA VAL A 92 -7.09 -4.45 -4.08
C VAL A 92 -7.31 -5.76 -4.83
N ASN A 93 -7.27 -6.90 -4.13
CA ASN A 93 -7.55 -8.19 -4.76
C ASN A 93 -8.96 -8.28 -5.31
N GLU A 94 -9.95 -7.76 -4.59
CA GLU A 94 -11.34 -7.74 -5.07
C GLU A 94 -11.50 -6.90 -6.33
N HIS A 95 -10.62 -5.91 -6.52
CA HIS A 95 -10.63 -5.05 -7.68
C HIS A 95 -9.66 -5.54 -8.78
N HIS A 96 -9.19 -6.79 -8.66
CA HIS A 96 -8.30 -7.42 -9.65
C HIS A 96 -6.95 -6.72 -9.79
N GLY A 97 -6.53 -6.03 -8.75
CA GLY A 97 -5.26 -5.31 -8.71
C GLY A 97 -4.17 -6.08 -8.00
N LYS A 98 -3.07 -5.39 -7.75
CA LYS A 98 -1.92 -5.90 -7.02
C LYS A 98 -1.48 -4.89 -5.99
N VAL A 99 -0.95 -5.37 -4.86
CA VAL A 99 -0.33 -4.52 -3.86
C VAL A 99 0.96 -5.19 -3.42
N TRP A 100 2.00 -4.37 -3.23
CA TRP A 100 3.29 -4.89 -2.77
C TRP A 100 4.03 -3.81 -2.00
N ALA A 101 5.07 -4.26 -1.28
CA ALA A 101 5.95 -3.37 -0.54
C ALA A 101 7.38 -3.57 -1.02
N GLU A 102 8.17 -2.51 -0.94
CA GLU A 102 9.59 -2.54 -1.31
C GLU A 102 10.32 -1.43 -0.56
N SER A 103 11.63 -1.42 -0.65
CA SER A 103 12.42 -0.37 -0.03
C SER A 103 12.21 0.94 -0.78
N SER A 104 12.10 2.03 -0.02
CA SER A 104 11.96 3.37 -0.60
C SER A 104 13.32 4.02 -0.80
N ASN A 105 13.46 4.81 -1.86
CA ASN A 105 14.64 5.64 -2.07
C ASN A 105 14.79 6.71 -0.97
N LEU A 106 13.74 6.96 -0.20
CA LEU A 106 13.78 7.88 0.93
C LEU A 106 14.38 7.24 2.19
N GLY A 107 14.67 5.95 2.15
CA GLY A 107 15.25 5.22 3.27
C GLY A 107 14.28 4.36 4.05
N GLY A 108 12.99 4.54 3.85
CA GLY A 108 11.95 3.76 4.53
C GLY A 108 11.30 2.72 3.63
N LEU A 109 9.98 2.62 3.72
CA LEU A 109 9.18 1.65 2.99
C LEU A 109 8.35 2.33 1.91
N ALA A 110 8.17 1.64 0.79
CA ALA A 110 7.24 2.04 -0.25
C ALA A 110 6.16 0.97 -0.38
N VAL A 111 4.90 1.39 -0.35
CA VAL A 111 3.76 0.50 -0.60
C VAL A 111 3.10 0.96 -1.90
N THR A 112 2.92 0.03 -2.82
CA THR A 112 2.38 0.34 -4.15
C THR A 112 1.10 -0.45 -4.39
N ILE A 113 0.07 0.23 -4.86
CA ILE A 113 -1.16 -0.37 -5.36
C ILE A 113 -1.18 -0.21 -6.87
N GLN A 114 -1.57 -1.26 -7.57
CA GLN A 114 -1.80 -1.22 -9.02
C GLN A 114 -3.21 -1.71 -9.28
N LEU A 115 -4.02 -0.87 -9.94
CA LEU A 115 -5.42 -1.16 -10.22
C LEU A 115 -5.66 -1.14 -11.73
N PRO A 116 -6.36 -2.14 -12.28
CA PRO A 116 -6.65 -2.15 -13.70
C PRO A 116 -7.64 -1.05 -14.05
N LEU A 117 -7.43 -0.41 -15.20
CA LEU A 117 -8.38 0.55 -15.73
C LEU A 117 -9.44 -0.20 -16.52
N TRP A 118 -10.69 0.21 -16.34
CA TRP A 118 -11.80 -0.38 -17.08
C TRP A 118 -11.73 0.08 -18.53
N LYS A 119 -11.75 -0.89 -19.44
CA LYS A 119 -11.80 -0.58 -20.87
C LYS A 119 -13.24 -0.55 -21.33
N GLN A 120 -13.63 0.54 -21.97
CA GLN A 120 -14.92 0.61 -22.64
C GLN A 120 -14.73 0.23 -24.09
N ASP A 121 -15.47 -0.77 -24.51
CA ASP A 121 -15.47 -1.17 -25.92
C ASP A 121 -16.43 -0.28 -26.72
#